data_0222d7d1f2a8a85eae27bc9d9f1919f7
#
_entry.id   0222d7d1f2a8a85eae27bc9d9f1919f7
#
_cell.length_a   1.000
_cell.length_b   1.000
_cell.length_c   1.000
_cell.angle_alpha   90.00
_cell.angle_beta   90.00
_cell.angle_gamma   90.00
#
_symmetry.space_group_name_H-M   'P 1'
#
loop_
_entity.id
_entity.type
_entity.pdbx_description
1 polymer ?
#
loop_
_entity_poly.entity_id
_entity_poly.type
_entity_poly.pdbx_seq_one_letter_code
_entity_poly.pdbx_strand_id
1 'polypeptide(L)'
;MKRPANIALLCGAAAVILSCIIMLNLLKNDTTMEILTGTYGGKIYRYSFDTESLEFTLLENVGAENASYAIKDAGNIYAVSETGDASGAYSFSVGSQTAMTADKRQTGADPCFIMKYDDRILTADYSGGSVTVFPLIEGSLGDSIQKLDFQGSGPVEGRQESSHIHQLKTIPMTDWILASDLGADKIRLLRFENGSLTHKGDIDCPAGSGPRHMEFGKDNKTLYCISELSGNVLVYSVNTNDIPEFTLIQEIQADEVNAGGSADIHLHPSGQYLYTSHRLDNDGISIFR
;
A
#
# COMPACT_ATOMS: atom_id res chain seq x y z
N MET A 1 -43.58 63.06 0.76
CA MET A 1 -43.15 61.89 1.53
C MET A 1 -43.13 60.67 0.63
N LYS A 2 -41.96 60.23 0.13
CA LYS A 2 -41.83 59.00 -0.66
C LYS A 2 -41.26 57.91 0.25
N ARG A 3 -41.95 56.76 0.27
CA ARG A 3 -41.64 55.59 1.12
C ARG A 3 -40.37 54.89 0.65
N PRO A 4 -39.48 54.42 1.53
CA PRO A 4 -38.37 53.54 1.18
C PRO A 4 -38.85 52.08 1.27
N ALA A 5 -39.23 51.49 0.14
CA ALA A 5 -39.82 50.14 0.12
C ALA A 5 -39.08 49.13 -0.80
N ASN A 6 -37.84 49.34 -1.21
CA ASN A 6 -37.18 48.43 -2.13
C ASN A 6 -35.79 47.90 -1.71
N ILE A 7 -35.26 48.27 -0.53
CA ILE A 7 -33.91 47.77 -0.13
C ILE A 7 -34.01 46.44 0.62
N ALA A 8 -35.08 46.19 1.37
CA ALA A 8 -35.25 44.96 2.14
C ALA A 8 -35.50 43.71 1.25
N LEU A 9 -36.14 43.89 0.06
CA LEU A 9 -36.42 42.78 -0.86
C LEU A 9 -35.16 42.31 -1.63
N LEU A 10 -34.25 43.19 -1.92
CA LEU A 10 -32.98 42.86 -2.60
C LEU A 10 -32.02 42.11 -1.69
N CYS A 11 -31.95 42.42 -0.42
CA CYS A 11 -31.11 41.72 0.56
C CYS A 11 -31.63 40.28 0.84
N GLY A 12 -32.95 40.08 0.86
CA GLY A 12 -33.53 38.76 1.03
C GLY A 12 -33.27 37.82 -0.15
N ALA A 13 -33.39 38.31 -1.39
CA ALA A 13 -33.14 37.53 -2.59
C ALA A 13 -31.68 37.13 -2.72
N ALA A 14 -30.75 38.04 -2.42
CA ALA A 14 -29.32 37.74 -2.44
C ALA A 14 -28.91 36.70 -1.39
N ALA A 15 -29.50 36.76 -0.18
CA ALA A 15 -29.22 35.78 0.87
C ALA A 15 -29.78 34.38 0.53
N VAL A 16 -30.95 34.30 -0.11
CA VAL A 16 -31.53 33.03 -0.57
C VAL A 16 -30.70 32.43 -1.72
N ILE A 17 -30.28 33.25 -2.69
CA ILE A 17 -29.41 32.79 -3.79
C ILE A 17 -28.05 32.30 -3.25
N LEU A 18 -27.44 33.01 -2.31
CA LEU A 18 -26.18 32.61 -1.68
C LEU A 18 -26.34 31.30 -0.88
N SER A 19 -27.42 31.12 -0.13
CA SER A 19 -27.71 29.90 0.60
C SER A 19 -27.99 28.72 -0.36
N CYS A 20 -28.70 28.95 -1.49
CA CYS A 20 -28.88 27.94 -2.52
C CYS A 20 -27.58 27.54 -3.22
N ILE A 21 -26.67 28.48 -3.49
CA ILE A 21 -25.35 28.22 -4.06
C ILE A 21 -24.48 27.42 -3.06
N ILE A 22 -24.51 27.78 -1.79
CA ILE A 22 -23.81 27.03 -0.72
C ILE A 22 -24.43 25.63 -0.57
N MET A 23 -25.73 25.47 -0.59
CA MET A 23 -26.43 24.18 -0.55
C MET A 23 -26.15 23.33 -1.78
N LEU A 24 -26.11 23.90 -2.98
CA LEU A 24 -25.72 23.22 -4.22
C LEU A 24 -24.25 22.78 -4.22
N ASN A 25 -23.36 23.56 -3.59
CA ASN A 25 -21.96 23.14 -3.41
C ASN A 25 -21.78 22.07 -2.31
N LEU A 26 -22.67 22.05 -1.30
CA LEU A 26 -22.69 21.00 -0.27
C LEU A 26 -23.37 19.70 -0.77
N LEU A 27 -24.15 19.77 -1.85
CA LEU A 27 -24.81 18.63 -2.50
C LEU A 27 -24.03 18.10 -3.71
N LYS A 28 -22.90 18.70 -4.09
CA LYS A 28 -21.94 18.03 -4.99
C LYS A 28 -21.37 16.85 -4.22
N ASN A 29 -21.90 15.67 -4.52
CA ASN A 29 -21.17 14.45 -4.23
C ASN A 29 -19.79 14.63 -4.85
N ASP A 30 -18.73 14.55 -4.05
CA ASP A 30 -17.37 14.57 -4.57
C ASP A 30 -17.19 13.28 -5.37
N THR A 31 -17.36 13.39 -6.71
CA THR A 31 -17.23 12.27 -7.64
C THR A 31 -15.77 11.99 -7.96
N THR A 32 -14.85 12.81 -7.44
CA THR A 32 -13.44 12.69 -7.72
C THR A 32 -12.71 11.91 -6.64
N MET A 33 -11.79 11.04 -7.06
CA MET A 33 -10.83 10.37 -6.21
C MET A 33 -9.40 10.66 -6.68
N GLU A 34 -8.48 10.73 -5.74
CA GLU A 34 -7.07 10.90 -6.06
C GLU A 34 -6.42 9.55 -6.31
N ILE A 35 -5.65 9.44 -7.38
CA ILE A 35 -4.88 8.25 -7.75
C ILE A 35 -3.41 8.63 -7.79
N LEU A 36 -2.59 7.84 -7.08
CA LEU A 36 -1.14 7.94 -7.07
C LEU A 36 -0.58 6.76 -7.87
N THR A 37 0.31 7.06 -8.84
CA THR A 37 0.92 6.03 -9.68
C THR A 37 2.43 6.14 -9.60
N GLY A 38 3.06 5.13 -9.02
CA GLY A 38 4.51 4.91 -9.10
C GLY A 38 4.89 4.26 -10.45
N THR A 39 6.10 4.51 -10.93
CA THR A 39 6.56 3.95 -12.23
C THR A 39 8.05 3.67 -12.25
N TYR A 40 8.45 2.75 -13.12
CA TYR A 40 9.87 2.58 -13.53
C TYR A 40 10.32 3.63 -14.55
N GLY A 41 9.43 4.53 -14.98
CA GLY A 41 9.71 5.62 -15.92
C GLY A 41 10.35 6.86 -15.29
N GLY A 42 10.87 6.77 -14.07
CA GLY A 42 11.55 7.86 -13.38
C GLY A 42 10.64 8.91 -12.76
N LYS A 43 9.33 8.65 -12.63
CA LYS A 43 8.36 9.58 -12.08
C LYS A 43 7.28 8.89 -11.27
N ILE A 44 6.73 9.65 -10.32
CA ILE A 44 5.44 9.40 -9.68
C ILE A 44 4.44 10.40 -10.26
N TYR A 45 3.23 9.95 -10.56
CA TYR A 45 2.14 10.78 -11.06
C TYR A 45 1.00 10.80 -10.06
N ARG A 46 0.38 11.95 -9.89
CA ARG A 46 -0.84 12.13 -9.10
C ARG A 46 -1.95 12.63 -10.01
N TYR A 47 -3.04 11.91 -10.05
CA TYR A 47 -4.23 12.21 -10.87
C TYR A 47 -5.44 12.46 -9.99
N SER A 48 -6.38 13.27 -10.49
CA SER A 48 -7.78 13.24 -10.09
C SER A 48 -8.51 12.34 -11.07
N PHE A 49 -9.28 11.39 -10.57
CA PHE A 49 -10.15 10.53 -11.35
C PHE A 49 -11.61 10.85 -11.03
N ASP A 50 -12.39 11.24 -12.03
CA ASP A 50 -13.82 11.46 -11.91
C ASP A 50 -14.57 10.14 -12.14
N THR A 51 -15.30 9.66 -11.13
CA THR A 51 -15.97 8.36 -11.16
C THR A 51 -17.26 8.36 -12.00
N GLU A 52 -17.79 9.53 -12.40
CA GLU A 52 -18.94 9.63 -13.29
C GLU A 52 -18.53 9.72 -14.76
N SER A 53 -17.59 10.62 -15.09
CA SER A 53 -17.09 10.76 -16.46
C SER A 53 -16.04 9.73 -16.85
N LEU A 54 -15.43 9.06 -15.85
CA LEU A 54 -14.30 8.12 -15.99
C LEU A 54 -13.05 8.79 -16.57
N GLU A 55 -12.88 10.08 -16.36
CA GLU A 55 -11.75 10.86 -16.88
C GLU A 55 -10.65 11.02 -15.82
N PHE A 56 -9.40 10.97 -16.30
CA PHE A 56 -8.21 11.26 -15.50
C PHE A 56 -7.70 12.66 -15.81
N THR A 57 -7.47 13.45 -14.76
CA THR A 57 -6.80 14.75 -14.85
C THR A 57 -5.48 14.68 -14.10
N LEU A 58 -4.36 14.93 -14.81
CA LEU A 58 -3.04 14.99 -14.15
C LEU A 58 -2.99 16.22 -13.23
N LEU A 59 -2.76 16.00 -11.96
CA LEU A 59 -2.59 17.06 -10.96
C LEU A 59 -1.13 17.50 -10.86
N GLU A 60 -0.22 16.54 -10.73
CA GLU A 60 1.23 16.79 -10.64
C GLU A 60 2.03 15.54 -10.97
N ASN A 61 3.32 15.70 -11.23
CA ASN A 61 4.28 14.61 -11.27
C ASN A 61 5.58 15.05 -10.59
N VAL A 62 6.31 14.08 -10.03
CA VAL A 62 7.59 14.30 -9.35
C VAL A 62 8.60 13.28 -9.83
N GLY A 63 9.87 13.69 -9.95
CA GLY A 63 10.97 12.81 -10.31
C GLY A 63 11.26 11.83 -9.16
N ALA A 64 11.20 10.53 -9.46
CA ALA A 64 11.54 9.45 -8.54
C ALA A 64 11.95 8.24 -9.37
N GLU A 65 13.21 7.85 -9.25
CA GLU A 65 13.77 6.75 -10.02
C GLU A 65 13.22 5.41 -9.54
N ASN A 66 12.70 4.59 -10.46
CA ASN A 66 12.17 3.25 -10.21
C ASN A 66 11.22 3.18 -8.99
N ALA A 67 10.29 4.14 -8.93
CA ALA A 67 9.31 4.21 -7.86
C ALA A 67 8.15 3.25 -8.13
N SER A 68 8.34 1.96 -7.90
CA SER A 68 7.35 0.91 -8.17
C SER A 68 6.17 0.94 -7.19
N TYR A 69 6.37 1.42 -5.98
CA TYR A 69 5.33 1.52 -4.97
C TYR A 69 5.39 2.87 -4.23
N ALA A 70 4.21 3.46 -4.02
CA ALA A 70 4.10 4.75 -3.34
C ALA A 70 2.82 4.83 -2.51
N ILE A 71 2.90 5.55 -1.39
CA ILE A 71 1.76 5.86 -0.53
C ILE A 71 1.66 7.36 -0.29
N LYS A 72 0.46 7.84 0.04
CA LYS A 72 0.22 9.23 0.47
C LYS A 72 -0.32 9.24 1.89
N ASP A 73 0.22 10.11 2.72
CA ASP A 73 -0.27 10.38 4.07
C ASP A 73 -0.15 11.86 4.42
N ALA A 74 -1.23 12.46 4.94
CA ALA A 74 -1.28 13.82 5.48
C ALA A 74 -0.58 14.91 4.63
N GLY A 75 -0.69 14.81 3.29
CA GLY A 75 -0.06 15.78 2.37
C GLY A 75 1.39 15.47 2.01
N ASN A 76 1.90 14.30 2.39
CA ASN A 76 3.19 13.79 1.95
C ASN A 76 3.01 12.52 1.10
N ILE A 77 3.94 12.31 0.17
CA ILE A 77 4.07 11.07 -0.61
C ILE A 77 5.36 10.40 -0.19
N TYR A 78 5.30 9.10 0.05
CA TYR A 78 6.46 8.26 0.31
C TYR A 78 6.51 7.18 -0.76
N ALA A 79 7.70 6.92 -1.31
CA ALA A 79 7.88 5.96 -2.39
C ALA A 79 9.20 5.21 -2.26
N VAL A 80 9.21 3.99 -2.73
CA VAL A 80 10.44 3.19 -2.87
C VAL A 80 11.23 3.60 -4.12
N SER A 81 12.48 3.18 -4.20
CA SER A 81 13.34 3.28 -5.37
C SER A 81 14.15 1.99 -5.51
N GLU A 82 13.73 1.15 -6.45
CA GLU A 82 14.37 -0.14 -6.76
C GLU A 82 15.58 0.07 -7.70
N THR A 83 16.75 0.26 -7.14
CA THR A 83 17.98 0.58 -7.91
C THR A 83 19.21 -0.20 -7.44
N GLY A 84 19.03 -1.44 -6.99
CA GLY A 84 20.10 -2.30 -6.51
C GLY A 84 20.81 -1.70 -5.30
N ASP A 85 22.13 -1.54 -5.40
CA ASP A 85 22.94 -0.96 -4.31
C ASP A 85 22.65 0.52 -4.03
N ALA A 86 22.04 1.22 -4.99
CA ALA A 86 21.61 2.61 -4.85
C ALA A 86 20.16 2.77 -4.40
N SER A 87 19.52 1.67 -3.98
CA SER A 87 18.12 1.64 -3.52
C SER A 87 17.84 2.57 -2.36
N GLY A 88 16.58 3.01 -2.27
CA GLY A 88 16.16 3.93 -1.20
C GLY A 88 14.67 4.15 -1.12
N ALA A 89 14.30 5.06 -0.23
CA ALA A 89 12.96 5.59 -0.11
C ALA A 89 12.98 7.11 -0.26
N TYR A 90 11.95 7.64 -0.90
CA TYR A 90 11.73 9.08 -1.07
C TYR A 90 10.62 9.59 -0.15
N SER A 91 10.72 10.85 0.25
CA SER A 91 9.61 11.62 0.81
C SER A 91 9.41 12.93 0.05
N PHE A 92 8.15 13.28 -0.21
CA PHE A 92 7.75 14.47 -0.94
C PHE A 92 6.57 15.13 -0.25
N SER A 93 6.52 16.46 -0.19
CA SER A 93 5.32 17.19 0.25
C SER A 93 4.44 17.54 -0.95
N VAL A 94 3.13 17.27 -0.87
CA VAL A 94 2.15 17.59 -1.91
C VAL A 94 1.83 19.08 -1.91
N GLY A 95 1.69 19.69 -3.10
CA GLY A 95 1.18 21.06 -3.25
C GLY A 95 2.20 22.18 -3.08
N SER A 96 3.50 21.90 -2.93
CA SER A 96 4.51 22.94 -3.08
C SER A 96 4.74 23.20 -4.57
N GLN A 97 4.58 24.46 -5.02
CA GLN A 97 4.88 24.87 -6.40
C GLN A 97 6.40 24.87 -6.74
N THR A 98 7.24 24.66 -5.76
CA THR A 98 8.67 24.46 -5.93
C THR A 98 8.93 22.98 -6.17
N ALA A 99 9.72 22.68 -7.19
CA ALA A 99 10.22 21.33 -7.46
C ALA A 99 10.69 20.71 -6.14
N MET A 100 9.98 19.69 -5.69
CA MET A 100 10.26 19.05 -4.43
C MET A 100 11.64 18.40 -4.53
N THR A 101 12.55 18.81 -3.68
CA THR A 101 13.80 18.09 -3.51
C THR A 101 13.45 16.76 -2.89
N ALA A 102 13.45 15.73 -3.73
CA ALA A 102 13.32 14.36 -3.26
C ALA A 102 14.50 14.04 -2.37
N ASP A 103 14.24 13.89 -1.09
CA ASP A 103 15.25 13.42 -0.15
C ASP A 103 15.19 11.89 -0.12
N LYS A 104 16.15 11.26 -0.83
CA LYS A 104 16.28 9.81 -0.89
C LYS A 104 17.09 9.30 0.30
N ARG A 105 16.52 8.39 1.09
CA ARG A 105 17.18 7.69 2.19
C ARG A 105 17.46 6.25 1.79
N GLN A 106 18.66 5.76 2.15
CA GLN A 106 19.09 4.41 1.79
C GLN A 106 18.29 3.33 2.53
N THR A 107 17.84 2.31 1.79
CA THR A 107 17.16 1.09 2.27
C THR A 107 18.09 -0.14 2.16
N GLY A 108 17.55 -1.32 2.40
CA GLY A 108 18.09 -2.56 1.82
C GLY A 108 17.91 -2.56 0.29
N ALA A 109 18.44 -3.59 -0.39
CA ALA A 109 18.41 -3.65 -1.85
C ALA A 109 16.97 -3.91 -2.37
N ASP A 110 16.61 -3.15 -3.42
CA ASP A 110 15.36 -3.26 -4.17
C ASP A 110 14.09 -3.28 -3.30
N PRO A 111 13.80 -2.19 -2.57
CA PRO A 111 12.55 -2.09 -1.81
C PRO A 111 11.37 -2.04 -2.77
N CYS A 112 10.43 -2.97 -2.63
CA CYS A 112 9.25 -3.11 -3.50
C CYS A 112 7.94 -2.72 -2.82
N PHE A 113 7.96 -2.42 -1.52
CA PHE A 113 6.79 -1.99 -0.76
C PHE A 113 7.17 -0.98 0.32
N ILE A 114 6.25 -0.06 0.62
CA ILE A 114 6.42 0.96 1.65
C ILE A 114 5.13 1.09 2.46
N MET A 115 5.27 1.21 3.78
CA MET A 115 4.15 1.32 4.71
C MET A 115 4.43 2.38 5.78
N LYS A 116 3.42 3.17 6.12
CA LYS A 116 3.45 3.98 7.34
C LYS A 116 3.00 3.17 8.54
N TYR A 117 3.73 3.27 9.64
CA TYR A 117 3.38 2.71 10.94
C TYR A 117 3.67 3.73 12.03
N ASP A 118 2.62 4.28 12.65
CA ASP A 118 2.70 5.39 13.62
C ASP A 118 3.52 6.58 13.08
N ASP A 119 4.62 6.91 13.73
CA ASP A 119 5.58 7.96 13.39
C ASP A 119 6.78 7.45 12.55
N ARG A 120 6.60 6.32 11.86
CA ARG A 120 7.65 5.65 11.07
C ARG A 120 7.17 5.29 9.68
N ILE A 121 8.15 5.13 8.81
CA ILE A 121 8.01 4.48 7.51
C ILE A 121 8.84 3.21 7.54
N LEU A 122 8.25 2.13 7.02
CA LEU A 122 8.89 0.84 6.85
C LEU A 122 8.92 0.48 5.37
N THR A 123 10.04 -0.07 4.89
CA THR A 123 10.15 -0.65 3.53
C THR A 123 10.34 -2.16 3.61
N ALA A 124 9.76 -2.87 2.65
CA ALA A 124 10.05 -4.27 2.38
C ALA A 124 11.10 -4.32 1.27
N ASP A 125 12.30 -4.77 1.60
CA ASP A 125 13.46 -4.75 0.71
C ASP A 125 13.61 -6.14 0.09
N TYR A 126 13.19 -6.29 -1.16
CA TYR A 126 13.05 -7.59 -1.83
C TYR A 126 14.39 -8.31 -2.00
N SER A 127 15.31 -7.72 -2.76
CA SER A 127 16.63 -8.33 -2.99
C SER A 127 17.49 -8.34 -1.73
N GLY A 128 17.25 -7.41 -0.81
CA GLY A 128 17.93 -7.34 0.48
C GLY A 128 17.46 -8.39 1.49
N GLY A 129 16.27 -8.96 1.32
CA GLY A 129 15.64 -9.84 2.31
C GLY A 129 15.49 -9.18 3.67
N SER A 130 15.13 -7.88 3.70
CA SER A 130 15.13 -7.09 4.93
C SER A 130 13.92 -6.17 5.05
N VAL A 131 13.76 -5.61 6.24
CA VAL A 131 12.86 -4.48 6.51
C VAL A 131 13.70 -3.32 7.01
N THR A 132 13.60 -2.15 6.34
CA THR A 132 14.25 -0.93 6.79
C THR A 132 13.24 0.01 7.46
N VAL A 133 13.62 0.62 8.58
CA VAL A 133 12.77 1.48 9.42
C VAL A 133 13.32 2.90 9.43
N PHE A 134 12.47 3.87 9.13
CA PHE A 134 12.78 5.29 9.13
C PHE A 134 11.87 6.04 10.11
N PRO A 135 12.39 6.98 10.91
CA PRO A 135 11.55 7.90 11.66
C PRO A 135 10.97 8.97 10.72
N LEU A 136 9.76 9.43 11.00
CA LEU A 136 9.19 10.62 10.37
C LEU A 136 9.53 11.86 11.22
N ILE A 137 10.17 12.84 10.60
CA ILE A 137 10.51 14.13 11.21
C ILE A 137 9.78 15.21 10.43
N GLU A 138 8.75 15.80 11.04
CA GLU A 138 7.90 16.81 10.39
C GLU A 138 7.35 16.35 9.01
N GLY A 139 7.03 15.06 8.90
CA GLY A 139 6.50 14.45 7.67
C GLY A 139 7.57 14.06 6.63
N SER A 140 8.84 14.28 6.87
CA SER A 140 9.96 13.85 6.03
C SER A 140 10.66 12.63 6.60
N LEU A 141 11.29 11.82 5.72
CA LEU A 141 12.09 10.68 6.16
C LEU A 141 13.37 11.17 6.86
N GLY A 142 13.59 10.73 8.09
CA GLY A 142 14.91 10.78 8.72
C GLY A 142 15.86 9.72 8.17
N ASP A 143 17.09 9.65 8.69
CA ASP A 143 18.00 8.55 8.39
C ASP A 143 17.45 7.24 8.97
N SER A 144 17.72 6.10 8.30
CA SER A 144 17.25 4.80 8.78
C SER A 144 17.80 4.51 10.18
N ILE A 145 16.90 4.09 11.08
CA ILE A 145 17.25 3.76 12.48
C ILE A 145 17.43 2.27 12.69
N GLN A 146 16.96 1.45 11.75
CA GLN A 146 17.10 0.00 11.80
C GLN A 146 16.96 -0.61 10.42
N LYS A 147 17.75 -1.66 10.15
CA LYS A 147 17.54 -2.64 9.10
C LYS A 147 17.48 -4.02 9.74
N LEU A 148 16.35 -4.72 9.57
CA LEU A 148 16.11 -6.07 10.10
C LEU A 148 16.24 -7.08 8.96
N ASP A 149 17.32 -7.85 8.96
CA ASP A 149 17.61 -8.85 7.93
C ASP A 149 16.96 -10.20 8.26
N PHE A 150 16.50 -10.92 7.23
CA PHE A 150 15.93 -12.26 7.35
C PHE A 150 16.77 -13.27 6.57
N GLN A 151 16.66 -14.52 6.99
CA GLN A 151 17.32 -15.66 6.36
C GLN A 151 16.25 -16.70 6.01
N GLY A 152 16.49 -17.43 4.94
CA GLY A 152 15.63 -18.53 4.50
C GLY A 152 15.79 -18.77 3.01
N SER A 153 15.24 -19.89 2.56
CA SER A 153 15.16 -20.26 1.14
C SER A 153 13.97 -21.17 0.92
N GLY A 154 13.54 -21.30 -0.33
CA GLY A 154 12.49 -22.20 -0.76
C GLY A 154 12.96 -23.10 -1.91
N PRO A 155 12.06 -23.95 -2.46
CA PRO A 155 12.45 -24.96 -3.45
C PRO A 155 12.55 -24.43 -4.89
N VAL A 156 12.08 -23.22 -5.20
CA VAL A 156 11.99 -22.73 -6.58
C VAL A 156 13.32 -22.07 -6.97
N GLU A 157 14.09 -22.81 -7.80
CA GLU A 157 15.38 -22.35 -8.33
C GLU A 157 15.24 -21.03 -9.11
N GLY A 158 16.19 -20.11 -8.93
CA GLY A 158 16.19 -18.78 -9.54
C GLY A 158 15.24 -17.77 -8.86
N ARG A 159 14.46 -18.19 -7.86
CA ARG A 159 13.49 -17.34 -7.21
C ARG A 159 13.50 -17.40 -5.68
N GLN A 160 14.03 -18.46 -5.08
CA GLN A 160 13.96 -18.70 -3.65
C GLN A 160 15.30 -19.11 -3.02
N GLU A 161 16.43 -18.62 -3.54
CA GLU A 161 17.76 -18.90 -2.98
C GLU A 161 17.98 -18.18 -1.65
N SER A 162 17.24 -17.11 -1.39
CA SER A 162 17.33 -16.30 -0.17
C SER A 162 16.00 -15.69 0.20
N SER A 163 15.93 -15.09 1.38
CA SER A 163 14.77 -14.30 1.84
C SER A 163 14.48 -13.14 0.90
N HIS A 164 13.20 -12.90 0.57
CA HIS A 164 12.71 -11.81 -0.28
C HIS A 164 11.45 -11.20 0.34
N ILE A 165 11.62 -10.14 1.14
CA ILE A 165 10.48 -9.48 1.79
C ILE A 165 9.71 -8.66 0.76
N HIS A 166 8.41 -8.97 0.58
CA HIS A 166 7.63 -8.37 -0.50
C HIS A 166 6.55 -7.38 -0.03
N GLN A 167 5.90 -7.64 1.09
CA GLN A 167 4.88 -6.74 1.65
C GLN A 167 4.97 -6.68 3.17
N LEU A 168 4.57 -5.55 3.72
CA LEU A 168 4.30 -5.36 5.14
C LEU A 168 2.81 -5.08 5.35
N LYS A 169 2.19 -5.67 6.37
CA LYS A 169 0.78 -5.49 6.70
C LYS A 169 0.57 -5.50 8.21
N THR A 170 -0.09 -4.48 8.75
CA THR A 170 -0.51 -4.52 10.16
C THR A 170 -1.65 -5.51 10.36
N ILE A 171 -1.61 -6.26 11.47
CA ILE A 171 -2.76 -7.05 11.89
C ILE A 171 -3.78 -6.08 12.50
N PRO A 172 -5.01 -6.01 11.98
CA PRO A 172 -6.00 -5.03 12.43
C PRO A 172 -6.22 -5.07 13.95
N MET A 173 -6.31 -3.88 14.56
CA MET A 173 -6.56 -3.68 15.99
C MET A 173 -5.46 -4.22 16.92
N THR A 174 -4.26 -4.46 16.39
CA THR A 174 -3.09 -4.92 17.16
C THR A 174 -1.86 -4.08 16.81
N ASP A 175 -0.77 -4.28 17.55
CA ASP A 175 0.55 -3.72 17.27
C ASP A 175 1.49 -4.70 16.53
N TRP A 176 0.93 -5.79 15.99
CA TRP A 176 1.65 -6.76 15.20
C TRP A 176 1.70 -6.41 13.72
N ILE A 177 2.82 -6.75 13.09
CA ILE A 177 3.08 -6.54 11.68
C ILE A 177 3.43 -7.90 11.05
N LEU A 178 2.85 -8.17 9.89
CA LEU A 178 3.21 -9.28 9.03
C LEU A 178 4.16 -8.80 7.93
N ALA A 179 5.16 -9.61 7.59
CA ALA A 179 6.00 -9.40 6.41
C ALA A 179 6.01 -10.68 5.57
N SER A 180 5.48 -10.62 4.35
CA SER A 180 5.55 -11.75 3.44
C SER A 180 6.97 -11.93 2.93
N ASP A 181 7.51 -13.13 3.06
CA ASP A 181 8.84 -13.53 2.61
C ASP A 181 8.69 -14.56 1.47
N LEU A 182 8.65 -14.03 0.26
CA LEU A 182 8.48 -14.82 -0.96
C LEU A 182 9.58 -15.87 -1.12
N GLY A 183 10.82 -15.50 -0.78
CA GLY A 183 11.99 -16.36 -0.96
C GLY A 183 12.08 -17.52 0.01
N ALA A 184 11.42 -17.42 1.17
CA ALA A 184 11.51 -18.44 2.22
C ALA A 184 10.19 -19.20 2.46
N ASP A 185 9.14 -18.97 1.66
CA ASP A 185 7.79 -19.50 1.87
C ASP A 185 7.28 -19.25 3.29
N LYS A 186 7.43 -18.01 3.78
CA LYS A 186 7.03 -17.62 5.12
C LYS A 186 6.29 -16.28 5.15
N ILE A 187 5.44 -16.13 6.16
CA ILE A 187 4.99 -14.82 6.60
C ILE A 187 5.63 -14.58 7.97
N ARG A 188 6.50 -13.55 8.07
CA ARG A 188 7.23 -13.20 9.29
C ARG A 188 6.33 -12.41 10.22
N LEU A 189 6.30 -12.74 11.49
CA LEU A 189 5.55 -12.06 12.54
C LEU A 189 6.47 -11.08 13.27
N LEU A 190 6.14 -9.79 13.21
CA LEU A 190 6.97 -8.71 13.71
C LEU A 190 6.22 -7.86 14.74
N ARG A 191 6.96 -7.25 15.66
CA ARG A 191 6.42 -6.31 16.63
C ARG A 191 7.48 -5.31 17.05
N PHE A 192 7.08 -4.06 17.33
CA PHE A 192 7.99 -3.11 17.98
C PHE A 192 8.10 -3.41 19.48
N GLU A 193 9.34 -3.54 19.96
CA GLU A 193 9.67 -3.70 21.39
C GLU A 193 10.79 -2.72 21.75
N ASN A 194 10.58 -1.91 22.76
CA ASN A 194 11.54 -0.88 23.22
C ASN A 194 12.05 0.02 22.09
N GLY A 195 11.17 0.34 21.13
CA GLY A 195 11.49 1.20 19.99
C GLY A 195 12.14 0.52 18.78
N SER A 196 12.47 -0.77 18.87
CA SER A 196 13.05 -1.57 17.79
C SER A 196 12.07 -2.58 17.24
N LEU A 197 12.06 -2.77 15.92
CA LEU A 197 11.28 -3.82 15.25
C LEU A 197 11.94 -5.18 15.50
N THR A 198 11.19 -6.12 16.04
CA THR A 198 11.68 -7.47 16.42
C THR A 198 10.92 -8.55 15.66
N HIS A 199 11.65 -9.56 15.20
CA HIS A 199 11.08 -10.79 14.64
C HIS A 199 10.65 -11.70 15.81
N LYS A 200 9.39 -12.16 15.79
CA LYS A 200 8.76 -12.88 16.89
C LYS A 200 8.38 -14.32 16.53
N GLY A 201 8.34 -14.65 15.25
CA GLY A 201 7.97 -15.98 14.77
C GLY A 201 7.63 -15.98 13.27
N ASP A 202 7.36 -17.16 12.77
CA ASP A 202 7.03 -17.40 11.36
C ASP A 202 5.72 -18.16 11.22
N ILE A 203 4.99 -17.86 10.15
CA ILE A 203 3.87 -18.64 9.64
C ILE A 203 4.40 -19.31 8.38
N ASP A 204 4.46 -20.64 8.39
CA ASP A 204 4.91 -21.41 7.24
C ASP A 204 3.81 -21.41 6.15
N CYS A 205 4.24 -21.16 4.92
CA CYS A 205 3.41 -21.29 3.72
C CYS A 205 3.75 -22.61 2.98
N PRO A 206 2.87 -23.11 2.10
CA PRO A 206 3.20 -24.25 1.28
C PRO A 206 4.49 -24.06 0.48
N ALA A 207 5.31 -25.09 0.40
CA ALA A 207 6.61 -25.02 -0.27
C ALA A 207 6.47 -24.64 -1.75
N GLY A 208 7.24 -23.66 -2.20
CA GLY A 208 7.18 -23.11 -3.56
C GLY A 208 6.02 -22.16 -3.79
N SER A 209 5.29 -21.76 -2.75
CA SER A 209 4.17 -20.82 -2.90
C SER A 209 4.63 -19.40 -3.23
N GLY A 210 5.67 -18.91 -2.57
CA GLY A 210 6.14 -17.54 -2.71
C GLY A 210 5.10 -16.51 -2.26
N PRO A 211 4.79 -16.38 -0.94
CA PRO A 211 3.80 -15.43 -0.44
C PRO A 211 4.20 -14.01 -0.79
N ARG A 212 3.27 -13.24 -1.38
CA ARG A 212 3.59 -11.92 -1.95
C ARG A 212 2.82 -10.79 -1.26
N HIS A 213 1.53 -10.66 -1.53
CA HIS A 213 0.67 -9.65 -0.93
C HIS A 213 -0.45 -10.26 -0.11
N MET A 214 -0.88 -9.54 0.91
CA MET A 214 -1.86 -9.99 1.89
C MET A 214 -2.99 -8.99 2.05
N GLU A 215 -4.20 -9.47 2.33
CA GLU A 215 -5.37 -8.66 2.65
C GLU A 215 -6.19 -9.29 3.76
N PHE A 216 -6.67 -8.48 4.72
CA PHE A 216 -7.55 -8.96 5.78
C PHE A 216 -9.01 -8.91 5.35
N GLY A 217 -9.76 -9.93 5.73
CA GLY A 217 -11.22 -9.92 5.68
C GLY A 217 -11.81 -8.82 6.60
N LYS A 218 -13.02 -8.37 6.29
CA LYS A 218 -13.72 -7.36 7.13
C LYS A 218 -13.98 -7.82 8.56
N ASP A 219 -13.95 -9.12 8.81
CA ASP A 219 -14.08 -9.74 10.12
C ASP A 219 -12.80 -9.60 10.98
N ASN A 220 -11.69 -9.16 10.38
CA ASN A 220 -10.34 -9.14 10.97
C ASN A 220 -9.86 -10.52 11.48
N LYS A 221 -10.53 -11.59 11.06
CA LYS A 221 -10.25 -12.98 11.47
C LYS A 221 -9.84 -13.87 10.31
N THR A 222 -9.87 -13.33 9.10
CA THR A 222 -9.45 -14.01 7.88
C THR A 222 -8.33 -13.23 7.24
N LEU A 223 -7.23 -13.91 6.90
CA LEU A 223 -6.13 -13.35 6.11
C LEU A 223 -6.09 -14.08 4.77
N TYR A 224 -6.11 -13.32 3.69
CA TYR A 224 -5.87 -13.79 2.34
C TYR A 224 -4.45 -13.42 1.92
N CYS A 225 -3.70 -14.37 1.36
CA CYS A 225 -2.35 -14.13 0.84
C CYS A 225 -2.26 -14.67 -0.59
N ILE A 226 -1.95 -13.79 -1.54
CA ILE A 226 -1.64 -14.22 -2.91
C ILE A 226 -0.20 -14.70 -2.97
N SER A 227 -0.02 -15.87 -3.56
CA SER A 227 1.28 -16.52 -3.78
C SER A 227 1.75 -16.27 -5.19
N GLU A 228 2.90 -15.59 -5.36
CA GLU A 228 3.40 -15.22 -6.68
C GLU A 228 3.76 -16.45 -7.51
N LEU A 229 4.45 -17.42 -6.90
CA LEU A 229 5.07 -18.53 -7.62
C LEU A 229 4.07 -19.67 -7.92
N SER A 230 3.19 -19.99 -6.96
CA SER A 230 2.17 -21.04 -7.16
C SER A 230 0.89 -20.55 -7.82
N GLY A 231 0.65 -19.21 -7.86
CA GLY A 231 -0.58 -18.67 -8.40
C GLY A 231 -1.81 -18.87 -7.52
N ASN A 232 -1.65 -19.29 -6.27
CA ASN A 232 -2.74 -19.63 -5.35
C ASN A 232 -3.01 -18.49 -4.36
N VAL A 233 -4.27 -18.38 -3.92
CA VAL A 233 -4.65 -17.64 -2.71
C VAL A 233 -4.64 -18.60 -1.53
N LEU A 234 -3.81 -18.30 -0.54
CA LEU A 234 -3.80 -18.97 0.77
C LEU A 234 -4.74 -18.22 1.70
N VAL A 235 -5.65 -18.96 2.35
CA VAL A 235 -6.63 -18.42 3.28
C VAL A 235 -6.32 -18.93 4.68
N TYR A 236 -6.05 -18.00 5.60
CA TYR A 236 -5.78 -18.32 7.00
C TYR A 236 -6.91 -17.84 7.89
N SER A 237 -7.31 -18.67 8.86
CA SER A 237 -8.02 -18.17 10.03
C SER A 237 -7.03 -17.54 11.00
N VAL A 238 -7.40 -16.39 11.58
CA VAL A 238 -6.53 -15.60 12.45
C VAL A 238 -7.14 -15.49 13.84
N ASN A 239 -6.37 -15.83 14.85
CA ASN A 239 -6.69 -15.61 16.25
C ASN A 239 -5.71 -14.59 16.83
N THR A 240 -6.20 -13.44 17.25
CA THR A 240 -5.41 -12.28 17.74
C THR A 240 -5.37 -12.18 19.27
N ASN A 241 -5.22 -13.30 19.98
CA ASN A 241 -4.91 -13.29 21.41
C ASN A 241 -3.54 -12.62 21.65
N ASP A 242 -2.84 -12.92 22.73
CA ASP A 242 -1.56 -12.28 23.08
C ASP A 242 -0.50 -12.40 21.97
N ILE A 243 -0.35 -13.58 21.39
CA ILE A 243 0.47 -13.83 20.18
C ILE A 243 -0.49 -14.29 19.09
N PRO A 244 -0.49 -13.62 17.91
CA PRO A 244 -1.37 -14.01 16.82
C PRO A 244 -1.04 -15.41 16.30
N GLU A 245 -2.09 -16.21 16.13
CA GLU A 245 -2.02 -17.56 15.59
C GLU A 245 -2.71 -17.61 14.23
N PHE A 246 -2.11 -18.32 13.29
CA PHE A 246 -2.61 -18.45 11.93
C PHE A 246 -2.75 -19.93 11.58
N THR A 247 -3.93 -20.30 11.07
CA THR A 247 -4.19 -21.67 10.58
C THR A 247 -4.60 -21.59 9.12
N LEU A 248 -3.83 -22.23 8.24
CA LEU A 248 -4.20 -22.36 6.84
C LEU A 248 -5.48 -23.24 6.74
N ILE A 249 -6.57 -22.64 6.26
CA ILE A 249 -7.88 -23.30 6.16
C ILE A 249 -8.29 -23.60 4.72
N GLN A 250 -7.68 -22.91 3.75
CA GLN A 250 -7.98 -23.11 2.34
C GLN A 250 -6.83 -22.66 1.45
N GLU A 251 -6.66 -23.33 0.31
CA GLU A 251 -5.79 -22.94 -0.79
C GLU A 251 -6.61 -22.98 -2.07
N ILE A 252 -6.63 -21.89 -2.83
CA ILE A 252 -7.47 -21.71 -4.01
C ILE A 252 -6.60 -21.30 -5.17
N GLN A 253 -6.65 -22.01 -6.29
CA GLN A 253 -5.98 -21.60 -7.51
C GLN A 253 -6.63 -20.32 -8.05
N ALA A 254 -5.80 -19.28 -8.25
CA ALA A 254 -6.22 -17.97 -8.74
C ALA A 254 -5.69 -17.70 -10.16
N ASP A 255 -4.53 -18.22 -10.50
CA ASP A 255 -3.94 -18.17 -11.85
C ASP A 255 -4.12 -19.53 -12.53
N GLU A 256 -5.01 -19.61 -13.53
CA GLU A 256 -5.34 -20.86 -14.22
C GLU A 256 -4.18 -21.48 -15.00
N VAL A 257 -3.23 -20.66 -15.46
CA VAL A 257 -2.07 -21.15 -16.21
C VAL A 257 -0.82 -21.32 -15.34
N ASN A 258 -0.88 -20.85 -14.08
CA ASN A 258 0.23 -20.88 -13.13
C ASN A 258 1.54 -20.34 -13.72
N ALA A 259 1.46 -19.12 -14.27
CA ALA A 259 2.58 -18.47 -14.94
C ALA A 259 3.71 -18.04 -13.98
N GLY A 260 3.49 -18.14 -12.65
CA GLY A 260 4.44 -17.71 -11.63
C GLY A 260 4.56 -16.19 -11.49
N GLY A 261 3.51 -15.45 -11.85
CA GLY A 261 3.47 -14.00 -11.87
C GLY A 261 2.28 -13.37 -11.15
N SER A 262 1.61 -14.09 -10.25
CA SER A 262 0.54 -13.52 -9.44
C SER A 262 1.06 -12.36 -8.60
N ALA A 263 0.29 -11.26 -8.49
CA ALA A 263 0.84 -10.01 -8.01
C ALA A 263 0.11 -9.44 -6.79
N ASP A 264 -1.03 -8.83 -6.97
CA ASP A 264 -1.72 -8.07 -5.92
C ASP A 264 -3.04 -8.71 -5.52
N ILE A 265 -3.53 -8.36 -4.33
CA ILE A 265 -4.76 -8.87 -3.76
C ILE A 265 -5.48 -7.77 -3.01
N HIS A 266 -6.77 -7.57 -3.30
CA HIS A 266 -7.60 -6.56 -2.67
C HIS A 266 -9.01 -7.05 -2.39
N LEU A 267 -9.50 -6.78 -1.19
CA LEU A 267 -10.89 -7.01 -0.83
C LEU A 267 -11.75 -5.81 -1.27
N HIS A 268 -12.84 -6.09 -1.99
CA HIS A 268 -13.82 -5.05 -2.31
C HIS A 268 -14.37 -4.39 -1.03
N PRO A 269 -14.66 -3.07 -1.03
CA PRO A 269 -15.18 -2.37 0.15
C PRO A 269 -16.45 -2.97 0.75
N SER A 270 -17.28 -3.70 -0.03
CA SER A 270 -18.42 -4.46 0.52
C SER A 270 -18.01 -5.68 1.33
N GLY A 271 -16.79 -6.21 1.14
CA GLY A 271 -16.32 -7.46 1.72
C GLY A 271 -16.85 -8.72 1.02
N GLN A 272 -17.56 -8.56 -0.12
CA GLN A 272 -18.19 -9.68 -0.84
C GLN A 272 -17.35 -10.22 -2.00
N TYR A 273 -16.34 -9.48 -2.43
CA TYR A 273 -15.48 -9.86 -3.55
C TYR A 273 -14.01 -9.65 -3.18
N LEU A 274 -13.18 -10.60 -3.58
CA LEU A 274 -11.73 -10.53 -3.50
C LEU A 274 -11.19 -10.51 -4.92
N TYR A 275 -10.27 -9.61 -5.21
CA TYR A 275 -9.61 -9.46 -6.50
C TYR A 275 -8.16 -9.84 -6.39
N THR A 276 -7.64 -10.59 -7.37
CA THR A 276 -6.20 -10.85 -7.52
C THR A 276 -5.77 -10.50 -8.93
N SER A 277 -4.56 -9.97 -9.07
CA SER A 277 -3.98 -9.66 -10.38
C SER A 277 -2.88 -10.67 -10.73
N HIS A 278 -2.75 -10.94 -12.02
CA HIS A 278 -1.79 -11.88 -12.59
C HIS A 278 -1.04 -11.23 -13.75
N ARG A 279 0.22 -11.62 -13.94
CA ARG A 279 1.15 -11.09 -14.95
C ARG A 279 1.77 -12.26 -15.71
N LEU A 280 2.64 -11.94 -16.66
CA LEU A 280 3.39 -12.89 -17.50
C LEU A 280 2.46 -13.54 -18.56
N ASP A 281 2.38 -14.87 -18.61
CA ASP A 281 1.67 -15.57 -19.69
C ASP A 281 0.14 -15.48 -19.61
N ASN A 282 -0.40 -15.00 -18.49
CA ASN A 282 -1.85 -14.87 -18.29
C ASN A 282 -2.17 -13.57 -17.55
N ASP A 283 -1.95 -12.43 -18.21
CA ASP A 283 -2.30 -11.12 -17.65
C ASP A 283 -3.80 -11.01 -17.42
N GLY A 284 -4.21 -10.71 -16.19
CA GLY A 284 -5.62 -10.59 -15.86
C GLY A 284 -5.93 -10.35 -14.40
N ILE A 285 -7.21 -10.38 -14.10
CA ILE A 285 -7.76 -10.24 -12.74
C ILE A 285 -8.71 -11.41 -12.49
N SER A 286 -8.45 -12.16 -11.42
CA SER A 286 -9.39 -13.16 -10.90
C SER A 286 -10.29 -12.55 -9.83
N ILE A 287 -11.57 -12.92 -9.84
CA ILE A 287 -12.59 -12.41 -8.94
C ILE A 287 -13.22 -13.57 -8.18
N PHE A 288 -13.13 -13.51 -6.85
CA PHE A 288 -13.76 -14.46 -5.93
C PHE A 288 -14.92 -13.80 -5.19
N ARG A 289 -15.94 -14.61 -4.86
CA ARG A 289 -17.12 -14.17 -4.11
C ARG A 289 -17.28 -14.97 -2.84
#